data_50c2e03939a6d047764d37dc852b9889
#
_entry.id   50c2e03939a6d047764d37dc852b9889
#
_cell.length_a   1.000
_cell.length_b   1.000
_cell.length_c   1.000
_cell.angle_alpha   90.00
_cell.angle_beta   90.00
_cell.angle_gamma   90.00
#
_symmetry.space_group_name_H-M   'P 1'
#
loop_
_entity.id
_entity.type
_entity.pdbx_description
1 polymer ?
#
loop_
_entity_poly.entity_id
_entity_poly.type
_entity_poly.pdbx_seq_one_letter_code
_entity_poly.pdbx_strand_id
1 'polypeptide(L)'
;ELMRKVNIEGTANVVNVALSTGIKKLGYISSIAALGRNSTIGIVDEECYFKTTKLDSNYALSKYYAEQEVWRASQEGLNVVIVNPSVILGPGDWNKGSSQIFQKIHSGLKFYTTGSTGYVDVEDVANSLVTLLLSSVKNERFIINGANLKYRDCFDRIAVELGKPKAT
;
A
#
# COMPACT_ATOMS: atom_id res chain seq x y z
N GLU A 1 3.44 2.00 18.91
CA GLU A 1 3.09 3.37 19.29
C GLU A 1 3.49 4.37 18.21
N LEU A 2 4.76 4.45 17.81
CA LEU A 2 5.25 5.41 16.78
C LEU A 2 4.50 5.28 15.44
N MET A 3 4.25 4.08 14.96
CA MET A 3 3.54 3.84 13.69
C MET A 3 2.11 4.39 13.73
N ARG A 4 1.40 4.22 14.84
CA ARG A 4 0.05 4.80 15.01
C ARG A 4 0.12 6.32 14.99
N LYS A 5 1.04 6.90 15.73
CA LYS A 5 1.22 8.35 15.80
C LYS A 5 1.52 8.93 14.42
N VAL A 6 2.48 8.35 13.70
CA VAL A 6 2.86 8.86 12.37
C VAL A 6 1.75 8.63 11.33
N ASN A 7 1.19 7.42 11.25
CA ASN A 7 0.24 7.10 10.21
C ASN A 7 -1.16 7.67 10.48
N ILE A 8 -1.67 7.56 11.71
CA ILE A 8 -3.04 7.97 12.01
C ILE A 8 -3.10 9.45 12.36
N GLU A 9 -2.38 9.88 13.40
CA GLU A 9 -2.41 11.28 13.84
C GLU A 9 -1.79 12.20 12.79
N GLY A 10 -0.70 11.75 12.12
CA GLY A 10 -0.10 12.49 11.00
C GLY A 10 -1.08 12.68 9.85
N THR A 11 -1.83 11.65 9.47
CA THR A 11 -2.87 11.77 8.43
C THR A 11 -4.00 12.68 8.88
N ALA A 12 -4.48 12.55 10.12
CA ALA A 12 -5.51 13.44 10.67
C ALA A 12 -5.07 14.92 10.64
N ASN A 13 -3.80 15.20 10.98
CA ASN A 13 -3.27 16.56 10.92
C ASN A 13 -3.26 17.11 9.48
N VAL A 14 -2.79 16.31 8.51
CA VAL A 14 -2.79 16.71 7.09
C VAL A 14 -4.22 16.96 6.60
N VAL A 15 -5.15 16.10 6.92
CA VAL A 15 -6.57 16.22 6.57
C VAL A 15 -7.17 17.49 7.15
N ASN A 16 -6.93 17.78 8.44
CA ASN A 16 -7.45 18.97 9.11
C ASN A 16 -6.91 20.26 8.48
N VAL A 17 -5.62 20.28 8.14
CA VAL A 17 -5.03 21.41 7.42
C VAL A 17 -5.64 21.55 6.03
N ALA A 18 -5.81 20.44 5.30
CA ALA A 18 -6.42 20.44 3.98
C ALA A 18 -7.85 21.03 3.99
N LEU A 19 -8.65 20.65 4.98
CA LEU A 19 -10.00 21.19 5.17
C LEU A 19 -9.96 22.68 5.50
N SER A 20 -9.11 23.09 6.46
CA SER A 20 -9.04 24.49 6.90
C SER A 20 -8.50 25.45 5.84
N THR A 21 -7.67 24.97 4.93
CA THR A 21 -7.08 25.79 3.85
C THR A 21 -7.91 25.79 2.56
N GLY A 22 -8.99 25.00 2.51
CA GLY A 22 -9.91 24.95 1.39
C GLY A 22 -9.30 24.39 0.10
N ILE A 23 -8.36 23.43 0.20
CA ILE A 23 -7.86 22.75 -0.99
C ILE A 23 -9.01 22.00 -1.69
N LYS A 24 -8.94 21.92 -3.01
CA LYS A 24 -10.03 21.37 -3.83
C LYS A 24 -10.08 19.83 -3.79
N LYS A 25 -8.94 19.18 -3.68
CA LYS A 25 -8.84 17.72 -3.73
C LYS A 25 -7.57 17.22 -3.06
N LEU A 26 -7.67 16.11 -2.35
CA LEU A 26 -6.57 15.40 -1.68
C LEU A 26 -6.36 14.04 -2.32
N GLY A 27 -5.13 13.71 -2.69
CA GLY A 27 -4.71 12.36 -3.05
C GLY A 27 -4.01 11.68 -1.89
N TYR A 28 -4.36 10.44 -1.59
CA TYR A 28 -3.81 9.69 -0.47
C TYR A 28 -3.28 8.31 -0.91
N ILE A 29 -2.04 8.01 -0.50
CA ILE A 29 -1.46 6.67 -0.71
C ILE A 29 -1.70 5.83 0.54
N SER A 30 -2.67 4.94 0.45
CA SER A 30 -2.97 3.94 1.47
C SER A 30 -2.16 2.65 1.24
N SER A 31 -2.79 1.50 1.33
CA SER A 31 -2.20 0.18 1.06
C SER A 31 -3.32 -0.85 0.88
N ILE A 32 -3.08 -1.91 0.13
CA ILE A 32 -3.97 -3.09 0.16
C ILE A 32 -4.12 -3.67 1.57
N ALA A 33 -3.16 -3.41 2.47
CA ALA A 33 -3.25 -3.84 3.87
C ALA A 33 -4.38 -3.13 4.66
N ALA A 34 -4.89 -2.01 4.17
CA ALA A 34 -6.05 -1.31 4.74
C ALA A 34 -7.39 -1.91 4.28
N LEU A 35 -7.38 -2.82 3.32
CA LEU A 35 -8.56 -3.50 2.82
C LEU A 35 -8.82 -4.80 3.57
N GLY A 36 -10.09 -5.17 3.66
CA GLY A 36 -10.48 -6.48 4.16
C GLY A 36 -10.08 -7.60 3.19
N ARG A 37 -10.28 -8.83 3.66
CA ARG A 37 -10.16 -10.02 2.81
C ARG A 37 -11.52 -10.68 2.68
N ASN A 38 -11.99 -10.88 1.47
CA ASN A 38 -13.14 -11.74 1.23
C ASN A 38 -12.70 -13.20 1.36
N SER A 39 -13.00 -13.81 2.51
CA SER A 39 -12.59 -15.18 2.82
C SER A 39 -13.25 -16.23 1.91
N THR A 40 -14.34 -15.88 1.25
CA THR A 40 -15.13 -16.82 0.43
C THR A 40 -14.55 -16.97 -0.97
N ILE A 41 -14.02 -15.89 -1.56
CA ILE A 41 -13.54 -15.88 -2.95
C ILE A 41 -12.00 -15.75 -3.03
N GLY A 42 -11.33 -15.41 -1.93
CA GLY A 42 -9.88 -15.22 -1.91
C GLY A 42 -9.37 -14.03 -2.72
N ILE A 43 -10.26 -13.22 -3.27
CA ILE A 43 -9.96 -12.00 -4.03
C ILE A 43 -10.12 -10.80 -3.11
N VAL A 44 -9.24 -9.82 -3.26
CA VAL A 44 -9.34 -8.51 -2.60
C VAL A 44 -9.68 -7.49 -3.68
N ASP A 45 -10.78 -6.79 -3.49
CA ASP A 45 -11.24 -5.68 -4.32
C ASP A 45 -11.54 -4.44 -3.46
N GLU A 46 -11.92 -3.35 -4.10
CA GLU A 46 -12.22 -2.08 -3.46
C GLU A 46 -13.45 -2.13 -2.55
N GLU A 47 -14.33 -3.13 -2.71
CA GLU A 47 -15.52 -3.32 -1.88
C GLU A 47 -15.25 -4.16 -0.62
N CYS A 48 -14.05 -4.69 -0.47
CA CYS A 48 -13.67 -5.47 0.70
C CYS A 48 -13.63 -4.61 1.97
N TYR A 49 -14.54 -4.90 2.91
CA TYR A 49 -14.56 -4.23 4.21
C TYR A 49 -13.52 -4.82 5.15
N PHE A 50 -12.76 -3.94 5.79
CA PHE A 50 -11.80 -4.34 6.82
C PHE A 50 -12.54 -4.77 8.08
N LYS A 51 -12.33 -6.03 8.48
CA LYS A 51 -12.82 -6.56 9.76
C LYS A 51 -11.61 -6.77 10.66
N THR A 52 -11.53 -6.01 11.74
CA THR A 52 -10.44 -6.15 12.72
C THR A 52 -10.45 -7.53 13.38
N THR A 53 -9.31 -8.19 13.35
CA THR A 53 -9.07 -9.48 14.00
C THR A 53 -7.85 -9.40 14.91
N LYS A 54 -7.67 -10.39 15.79
CA LYS A 54 -6.47 -10.49 16.64
C LYS A 54 -5.19 -10.81 15.84
N LEU A 55 -5.33 -11.19 14.57
CA LEU A 55 -4.22 -11.57 13.69
C LEU A 55 -3.73 -10.41 12.80
N ASP A 56 -4.41 -9.27 12.85
CA ASP A 56 -4.01 -8.13 12.01
C ASP A 56 -2.70 -7.52 12.50
N SER A 57 -1.82 -7.24 11.55
CA SER A 57 -0.57 -6.56 11.87
C SER A 57 -0.84 -5.11 12.31
N ASN A 58 0.03 -4.59 13.18
CA ASN A 58 -0.02 -3.18 13.57
C ASN A 58 0.06 -2.23 12.37
N TYR A 59 0.74 -2.65 11.30
CA TYR A 59 0.80 -1.91 10.06
C TYR A 59 -0.58 -1.85 9.38
N ALA A 60 -1.25 -2.98 9.19
CA ALA A 60 -2.57 -3.03 8.58
C ALA A 60 -3.58 -2.16 9.34
N LEU A 61 -3.63 -2.30 10.66
CA LEU A 61 -4.47 -1.47 11.53
C LEU A 61 -4.14 0.02 11.38
N SER A 62 -2.86 0.38 11.35
CA SER A 62 -2.46 1.78 11.22
C SER A 62 -2.84 2.38 9.87
N LYS A 63 -2.74 1.62 8.78
CA LYS A 63 -3.14 2.06 7.44
C LYS A 63 -4.66 2.15 7.32
N TYR A 64 -5.38 1.19 7.88
CA TYR A 64 -6.83 1.23 7.92
C TYR A 64 -7.36 2.46 8.65
N TYR A 65 -6.91 2.71 9.89
CA TYR A 65 -7.37 3.87 10.65
C TYR A 65 -6.93 5.21 10.04
N ALA A 66 -5.75 5.27 9.43
CA ALA A 66 -5.32 6.45 8.70
C ALA A 66 -6.20 6.73 7.47
N GLU A 67 -6.60 5.68 6.74
CA GLU A 67 -7.54 5.81 5.62
C GLU A 67 -8.93 6.29 6.09
N GLN A 68 -9.39 5.87 7.30
CA GLN A 68 -10.64 6.37 7.87
C GLN A 68 -10.61 7.89 8.10
N GLU A 69 -9.45 8.48 8.45
CA GLU A 69 -9.31 9.93 8.56
C GLU A 69 -9.50 10.64 7.20
N VAL A 70 -9.05 10.02 6.12
CA VAL A 70 -9.26 10.54 4.76
C VAL A 70 -10.73 10.43 4.36
N TRP A 71 -11.40 9.33 4.70
CA TRP A 71 -12.83 9.17 4.48
C TRP A 71 -13.67 10.14 5.32
N ARG A 72 -13.24 10.44 6.56
CA ARG A 72 -13.85 11.48 7.38
C ARG A 72 -13.81 12.83 6.65
N ALA A 73 -12.65 13.21 6.10
CA ALA A 73 -12.52 14.46 5.34
C ALA A 73 -13.46 14.53 4.15
N SER A 74 -13.67 13.40 3.48
CA SER A 74 -14.62 13.30 2.37
C SER A 74 -16.05 13.61 2.83
N GLN A 75 -16.45 13.14 4.00
CA GLN A 75 -17.77 13.46 4.59
C GLN A 75 -17.87 14.93 5.03
N GLU A 76 -16.76 15.57 5.33
CA GLU A 76 -16.67 16.99 5.69
C GLU A 76 -16.54 17.93 4.46
N GLY A 77 -16.63 17.37 3.24
CA GLY A 77 -16.69 18.12 1.98
C GLY A 77 -15.39 18.23 1.19
N LEU A 78 -14.30 17.62 1.65
CA LEU A 78 -13.06 17.54 0.88
C LEU A 78 -13.16 16.44 -0.19
N ASN A 79 -12.96 16.77 -1.46
CA ASN A 79 -12.83 15.72 -2.47
C ASN A 79 -11.56 14.91 -2.24
N VAL A 80 -11.66 13.59 -2.20
CA VAL A 80 -10.50 12.71 -1.99
C VAL A 80 -10.40 11.66 -3.08
N VAL A 81 -9.18 11.22 -3.37
CA VAL A 81 -8.91 9.98 -4.12
C VAL A 81 -7.85 9.19 -3.37
N ILE A 82 -8.08 7.91 -3.22
CA ILE A 82 -7.24 7.02 -2.44
C ILE A 82 -6.68 5.94 -3.38
N VAL A 83 -5.40 5.68 -3.31
CA VAL A 83 -4.78 4.51 -3.96
C VAL A 83 -4.33 3.52 -2.89
N ASN A 84 -4.65 2.24 -3.11
CA ASN A 84 -4.28 1.12 -2.25
C ASN A 84 -3.27 0.24 -3.00
N PRO A 85 -1.98 0.61 -3.03
CA PRO A 85 -0.98 -0.18 -3.75
C PRO A 85 -0.77 -1.55 -3.10
N SER A 86 -0.47 -2.54 -3.94
CA SER A 86 0.15 -3.80 -3.51
C SER A 86 1.59 -3.56 -3.05
N VAL A 87 2.44 -4.58 -3.01
CA VAL A 87 3.84 -4.41 -2.62
C VAL A 87 4.56 -3.56 -3.66
N ILE A 88 4.90 -2.33 -3.27
CA ILE A 88 5.59 -1.39 -4.16
C ILE A 88 7.06 -1.80 -4.31
N LEU A 89 7.51 -1.96 -5.54
CA LEU A 89 8.90 -2.18 -5.90
C LEU A 89 9.40 -1.00 -6.75
N GLY A 90 10.67 -0.68 -6.62
CA GLY A 90 11.30 0.38 -7.40
C GLY A 90 12.67 0.77 -6.83
N PRO A 91 13.39 1.68 -7.49
CA PRO A 91 14.66 2.19 -6.99
C PRO A 91 14.46 2.90 -5.64
N GLY A 92 15.43 2.72 -4.74
CA GLY A 92 15.36 3.32 -3.41
C GLY A 92 16.39 2.77 -2.43
N ASP A 93 16.25 3.12 -1.16
CA ASP A 93 17.10 2.64 -0.07
C ASP A 93 16.75 1.18 0.29
N TRP A 94 17.65 0.26 -0.05
CA TRP A 94 17.47 -1.18 0.24
C TRP A 94 17.40 -1.52 1.74
N ASN A 95 17.68 -0.57 2.62
CA ASN A 95 17.54 -0.77 4.07
C ASN A 95 16.13 -0.47 4.58
N LYS A 96 15.21 -0.01 3.73
CA LYS A 96 13.87 0.45 4.14
C LYS A 96 12.74 -0.17 3.33
N GLY A 97 11.58 -0.32 3.98
CA GLY A 97 10.34 -0.73 3.32
C GLY A 97 10.46 -2.05 2.55
N SER A 98 9.74 -2.13 1.44
CA SER A 98 9.73 -3.29 0.55
C SER A 98 11.07 -3.52 -0.18
N SER A 99 11.88 -2.47 -0.34
CA SER A 99 13.21 -2.57 -0.96
C SER A 99 14.19 -3.46 -0.18
N GLN A 100 13.93 -3.75 1.10
CA GLN A 100 14.70 -4.73 1.89
C GLN A 100 14.69 -6.14 1.27
N ILE A 101 13.72 -6.45 0.42
CA ILE A 101 13.70 -7.70 -0.34
C ILE A 101 14.96 -7.85 -1.19
N PHE A 102 15.37 -6.79 -1.90
CA PHE A 102 16.59 -6.79 -2.72
C PHE A 102 17.84 -7.01 -1.86
N GLN A 103 17.93 -6.33 -0.73
CA GLN A 103 19.07 -6.50 0.19
C GLN A 103 19.14 -7.93 0.75
N LYS A 104 18.01 -8.50 1.18
CA LYS A 104 17.97 -9.87 1.72
C LYS A 104 18.42 -10.89 0.68
N ILE A 105 17.96 -10.77 -0.57
CA ILE A 105 18.35 -11.66 -1.65
C ILE A 105 19.84 -11.47 -1.99
N HIS A 106 20.29 -10.21 -2.09
CA HIS A 106 21.70 -9.91 -2.33
C HIS A 106 22.63 -10.49 -1.24
N SER A 107 22.18 -10.50 0.02
CA SER A 107 22.91 -11.07 1.15
C SER A 107 22.80 -12.58 1.30
N GLY A 108 22.15 -13.27 0.35
CA GLY A 108 22.06 -14.73 0.32
C GLY A 108 20.85 -15.27 1.10
N LEU A 109 19.65 -14.83 0.72
CA LEU A 109 18.40 -15.40 1.26
C LEU A 109 18.37 -16.92 1.00
N LYS A 110 18.24 -17.71 2.05
CA LYS A 110 18.22 -19.18 1.97
C LYS A 110 16.83 -19.76 1.82
N PHE A 111 15.83 -19.17 2.48
CA PHE A 111 14.47 -19.69 2.54
C PHE A 111 13.46 -18.58 2.29
N TYR A 112 12.30 -18.93 1.74
CA TYR A 112 11.14 -18.06 1.58
C TYR A 112 9.89 -18.74 2.08
N THR A 113 8.87 -17.95 2.39
CA THR A 113 7.54 -18.47 2.73
C THR A 113 6.76 -18.82 1.48
N THR A 114 5.91 -19.85 1.56
CA THR A 114 4.93 -20.16 0.51
C THR A 114 3.86 -19.06 0.44
N GLY A 115 3.26 -18.88 -0.72
CA GLY A 115 2.19 -17.92 -0.95
C GLY A 115 2.46 -16.98 -2.12
N SER A 116 1.54 -16.05 -2.32
CA SER A 116 1.59 -15.04 -3.39
C SER A 116 1.12 -13.70 -2.86
N THR A 117 1.54 -12.63 -3.56
CA THR A 117 1.06 -11.27 -3.30
C THR A 117 1.07 -10.46 -4.60
N GLY A 118 0.40 -9.32 -4.58
CA GLY A 118 0.51 -8.33 -5.64
C GLY A 118 1.79 -7.53 -5.52
N TYR A 119 2.34 -7.17 -6.67
CA TYR A 119 3.49 -6.27 -6.81
C TYR A 119 3.15 -5.18 -7.81
N VAL A 120 3.65 -3.98 -7.57
CA VAL A 120 3.46 -2.82 -8.44
C VAL A 120 4.72 -1.98 -8.49
N ASP A 121 4.98 -1.36 -9.63
CA ASP A 121 6.07 -0.40 -9.77
C ASP A 121 5.74 0.92 -9.06
N VAL A 122 6.73 1.55 -8.45
CA VAL A 122 6.59 2.83 -7.76
C VAL A 122 6.14 3.95 -8.70
N GLU A 123 6.58 3.93 -9.96
CA GLU A 123 6.20 4.92 -10.97
C GLU A 123 4.73 4.75 -11.36
N ASP A 124 4.24 3.52 -11.47
CA ASP A 124 2.81 3.25 -11.75
C ASP A 124 1.92 3.77 -10.62
N VAL A 125 2.34 3.62 -9.36
CA VAL A 125 1.61 4.18 -8.21
C VAL A 125 1.58 5.71 -8.27
N ALA A 126 2.71 6.34 -8.54
CA ALA A 126 2.80 7.79 -8.64
C ALA A 126 1.96 8.35 -9.80
N ASN A 127 2.07 7.75 -10.98
CA ASN A 127 1.33 8.13 -12.18
C ASN A 127 -0.19 7.94 -11.98
N SER A 128 -0.60 6.84 -11.36
CA SER A 128 -2.01 6.58 -11.02
C SER A 128 -2.56 7.66 -10.10
N LEU A 129 -1.84 7.99 -9.03
CA LEU A 129 -2.27 9.03 -8.09
C LEU A 129 -2.38 10.40 -8.77
N VAL A 130 -1.40 10.81 -9.57
CA VAL A 130 -1.42 12.08 -10.30
C VAL A 130 -2.59 12.12 -11.28
N THR A 131 -2.80 11.04 -12.04
CA THR A 131 -3.92 10.92 -12.98
C THR A 131 -5.26 11.07 -12.27
N LEU A 132 -5.45 10.40 -11.13
CA LEU A 132 -6.67 10.49 -10.33
C LEU A 132 -6.85 11.88 -9.73
N LEU A 133 -5.78 12.53 -9.25
CA LEU A 133 -5.83 13.90 -8.74
C LEU A 133 -6.31 14.91 -9.79
N LEU A 134 -5.85 14.76 -11.04
CA LEU A 134 -6.19 15.64 -12.15
C LEU A 134 -7.53 15.30 -12.82
N SER A 135 -8.11 14.15 -12.54
CA SER A 135 -9.39 13.69 -13.10
C SER A 135 -10.59 14.32 -12.39
N SER A 136 -11.80 14.06 -12.92
CA SER A 136 -13.08 14.38 -12.27
C SER A 136 -13.50 13.38 -11.18
N VAL A 137 -12.81 12.25 -11.06
CA VAL A 137 -13.07 11.22 -10.04
C VAL A 137 -12.87 11.80 -8.64
N LYS A 138 -13.75 11.49 -7.71
CA LYS A 138 -13.69 11.96 -6.33
C LYS A 138 -14.41 10.98 -5.40
N ASN A 139 -13.92 10.93 -4.18
CA ASN A 139 -14.48 10.12 -3.09
C ASN A 139 -14.52 8.62 -3.45
N GLU A 140 -13.43 8.16 -4.07
CA GLU A 140 -13.25 6.77 -4.47
C GLU A 140 -11.84 6.29 -4.11
N ARG A 141 -11.70 4.97 -3.96
CA ARG A 141 -10.41 4.30 -3.78
C ARG A 141 -10.17 3.30 -4.91
N PHE A 142 -8.89 3.05 -5.18
CA PHE A 142 -8.44 2.20 -6.28
C PHE A 142 -7.28 1.33 -5.83
N ILE A 143 -7.37 0.03 -6.06
CA ILE A 143 -6.24 -0.88 -5.91
C ILE A 143 -5.28 -0.66 -7.07
N ILE A 144 -4.01 -0.43 -6.76
CA ILE A 144 -2.97 -0.31 -7.77
C ILE A 144 -2.08 -1.55 -7.68
N ASN A 145 -2.21 -2.41 -8.70
CA ASN A 145 -1.51 -3.70 -8.77
C ASN A 145 -1.01 -3.97 -10.20
N GLY A 146 0.26 -4.27 -10.34
CA GLY A 146 0.86 -4.62 -11.63
C GLY A 146 0.77 -6.12 -11.92
N ALA A 147 1.15 -6.97 -10.97
CA ALA A 147 1.12 -8.41 -11.14
C ALA A 147 0.96 -9.16 -9.81
N ASN A 148 0.23 -10.29 -9.85
CA ASN A 148 0.17 -11.22 -8.74
C ASN A 148 1.23 -12.34 -8.97
N LEU A 149 2.23 -12.42 -8.10
CA LEU A 149 3.31 -13.39 -8.20
C LEU A 149 3.43 -14.22 -6.93
N LYS A 150 3.84 -15.48 -7.07
CA LYS A 150 4.32 -16.27 -5.94
C LYS A 150 5.61 -15.62 -5.39
N TYR A 151 5.82 -15.67 -4.08
CA TYR A 151 7.08 -15.19 -3.49
C TYR A 151 8.31 -15.80 -4.16
N ARG A 152 8.26 -17.11 -4.42
CA ARG A 152 9.31 -17.82 -5.14
C ARG A 152 9.65 -17.15 -6.47
N ASP A 153 8.64 -16.93 -7.31
CA ASP A 153 8.86 -16.44 -8.67
C ASP A 153 9.44 -15.01 -8.67
N CYS A 154 8.97 -14.17 -7.75
CA CYS A 154 9.51 -12.83 -7.57
C CYS A 154 10.97 -12.87 -7.08
N PHE A 155 11.26 -13.65 -6.05
CA PHE A 155 12.59 -13.72 -5.43
C PHE A 155 13.61 -14.38 -6.38
N ASP A 156 13.20 -15.40 -7.12
CA ASP A 156 14.05 -16.06 -8.12
C ASP A 156 14.44 -15.08 -9.24
N ARG A 157 13.51 -14.25 -9.72
CA ARG A 157 13.80 -13.20 -10.71
C ARG A 157 14.81 -12.20 -10.17
N ILE A 158 14.58 -11.68 -8.97
CA ILE A 158 15.51 -10.75 -8.33
C ILE A 158 16.89 -11.38 -8.13
N ALA A 159 16.95 -12.64 -7.70
CA ALA A 159 18.22 -13.35 -7.52
C ALA A 159 19.00 -13.47 -8.83
N VAL A 160 18.33 -13.83 -9.91
CA VAL A 160 18.94 -13.93 -11.25
C VAL A 160 19.51 -12.58 -11.68
N GLU A 161 18.74 -11.49 -11.59
CA GLU A 161 19.20 -10.15 -11.97
C GLU A 161 20.37 -9.65 -11.10
N LEU A 162 20.43 -10.06 -9.84
CA LEU A 162 21.52 -9.71 -8.93
C LEU A 162 22.73 -10.67 -9.03
N GLY A 163 22.67 -11.70 -9.88
CA GLY A 163 23.74 -12.72 -9.98
C GLY A 163 23.90 -13.53 -8.69
N LYS A 164 22.80 -13.79 -7.97
CA LYS A 164 22.80 -14.51 -6.69
C LYS A 164 22.12 -15.88 -6.81
N PRO A 165 22.50 -16.85 -5.95
CA PRO A 165 21.80 -18.13 -5.87
C PRO A 165 20.31 -17.92 -5.50
N LYS A 166 19.46 -18.77 -6.08
CA LYS A 166 18.06 -18.84 -5.70
C LYS A 166 17.89 -19.43 -4.30
N ALA A 167 16.90 -18.92 -3.57
CA ALA A 167 16.48 -19.53 -2.31
C ALA A 167 15.75 -20.86 -2.54
N THR A 168 15.76 -21.76 -1.56
CA THR A 168 15.14 -23.10 -1.62
C THR A 168 13.96 -23.21 -0.68
#